data_f578910d8939473f432fbae258d81d46
#
_entry.id   f578910d8939473f432fbae258d81d46
#
_cell.length_a   1.000
_cell.length_b   1.000
_cell.length_c   1.000
_cell.angle_alpha   90.00
_cell.angle_beta   90.00
_cell.angle_gamma   90.00
#
_symmetry.space_group_name_H-M   'P 1'
#
loop_
_entity.id
_entity.type
_entity.pdbx_description
1 polymer ?
#
loop_
_entity_poly.entity_id
_entity_poly.type
_entity_poly.pdbx_seq_one_letter_code
_entity_poly.pdbx_strand_id
1 'polypeptide(L)'
;MARAEARFVVDRPKGEVLAFLGDPVQVGGCLAFVANTEKTAEGVRWKVKAPMSAITQTPHLDVVFRVEGDSVHWQGRGRHLEIQGTFAVAETLAGATEVACTLEVLPLGALAPVLGPLAAAQVSGQLDYFVREARARLAP
;
A
#
# COMPACT_ATOMS: atom_id res chain seq x y z
N MET A 1 -11.43 -12.54 -3.80
CA MET A 1 -10.26 -11.75 -3.38
C MET A 1 -10.25 -10.43 -4.14
N ALA A 2 -10.11 -9.32 -3.45
CA ALA A 2 -10.08 -8.00 -4.05
C ALA A 2 -8.63 -7.67 -4.45
N ARG A 3 -8.41 -7.35 -5.72
CA ARG A 3 -7.08 -7.05 -6.26
C ARG A 3 -7.16 -5.95 -7.31
N ALA A 4 -6.19 -5.06 -7.30
CA ALA A 4 -6.01 -4.03 -8.33
C ALA A 4 -4.53 -3.96 -8.74
N GLU A 5 -4.31 -3.50 -9.96
CA GLU A 5 -2.98 -3.28 -10.53
C GLU A 5 -2.93 -1.91 -11.17
N ALA A 6 -1.78 -1.26 -11.11
CA ALA A 6 -1.56 0.03 -11.73
C ALA A 6 -0.08 0.20 -12.09
N ARG A 7 0.18 1.11 -13.03
CA ARG A 7 1.54 1.51 -13.41
C ARG A 7 1.62 3.01 -13.45
N PHE A 8 2.78 3.54 -13.08
CA PHE A 8 3.04 4.97 -13.21
C PHE A 8 4.52 5.22 -13.45
N VAL A 9 4.82 6.39 -13.99
CA VAL A 9 6.19 6.82 -14.30
C VAL A 9 6.49 8.09 -13.55
N VAL A 10 7.67 8.17 -12.97
CA VAL A 10 8.16 9.37 -12.28
C VAL A 10 9.53 9.73 -12.80
N ASP A 11 9.80 11.04 -12.81
CA ASP A 11 11.09 11.56 -13.27
C ASP A 11 12.07 11.68 -12.09
N ARG A 12 12.43 10.51 -11.55
CA ARG A 12 13.37 10.36 -10.43
C ARG A 12 14.23 9.14 -10.65
N PRO A 13 15.48 9.13 -10.13
CA PRO A 13 16.33 7.95 -10.20
C PRO A 13 15.71 6.74 -9.49
N LYS A 14 15.97 5.55 -10.03
CA LYS A 14 15.42 4.29 -9.50
C LYS A 14 15.74 4.10 -8.01
N GLY A 15 16.95 4.43 -7.58
CA GLY A 15 17.35 4.28 -6.17
C GLY A 15 16.50 5.13 -5.22
N GLU A 16 16.18 6.36 -5.61
CA GLU A 16 15.31 7.23 -4.81
C GLU A 16 13.88 6.70 -4.75
N VAL A 17 13.38 6.19 -5.87
CA VAL A 17 12.03 5.60 -5.92
C VAL A 17 11.94 4.36 -5.05
N LEU A 18 12.95 3.49 -5.11
CA LEU A 18 13.00 2.30 -4.25
C LEU A 18 13.08 2.67 -2.76
N ALA A 19 13.87 3.69 -2.41
CA ALA A 19 13.97 4.15 -1.03
C ALA A 19 12.62 4.64 -0.51
N PHE A 20 11.87 5.36 -1.34
CA PHE A 20 10.53 5.84 -1.00
C PHE A 20 9.54 4.67 -0.82
N LEU A 21 9.50 3.75 -1.79
CA LEU A 21 8.54 2.64 -1.79
C LEU A 21 8.88 1.55 -0.75
N GLY A 22 10.12 1.49 -0.31
CA GLY A 22 10.54 0.57 0.75
C GLY A 22 10.33 1.12 2.17
N ASP A 23 9.86 2.35 2.30
CA ASP A 23 9.66 3.02 3.59
C ASP A 23 8.18 2.97 3.98
N PRO A 24 7.82 2.22 5.05
CA PRO A 24 6.43 2.12 5.48
C PRO A 24 5.80 3.45 5.89
N VAL A 25 6.60 4.41 6.34
CA VAL A 25 6.10 5.75 6.70
C VAL A 25 5.67 6.49 5.43
N GLN A 26 6.50 6.47 4.39
CA GLN A 26 6.20 7.13 3.13
C GLN A 26 5.00 6.48 2.42
N VAL A 27 4.99 5.17 2.31
CA VAL A 27 3.89 4.44 1.68
C VAL A 27 2.60 4.62 2.48
N GLY A 28 2.66 4.51 3.80
CA GLY A 28 1.49 4.73 4.66
C GLY A 28 0.90 6.12 4.50
N GLY A 29 1.74 7.13 4.34
CA GLY A 29 1.30 8.50 4.10
C GLY A 29 0.60 8.71 2.76
N CYS A 30 0.72 7.77 1.82
CA CYS A 30 0.07 7.82 0.51
C CYS A 30 -1.18 6.94 0.43
N LEU A 31 -1.53 6.21 1.48
CA LEU A 31 -2.71 5.35 1.51
C LEU A 31 -3.86 6.06 2.22
N ALA A 32 -5.02 6.10 1.59
CA ALA A 32 -6.16 6.84 2.10
C ALA A 32 -6.67 6.31 3.44
N PHE A 33 -6.54 5.01 3.68
CA PHE A 33 -7.04 4.37 4.89
C PHE A 33 -6.08 4.44 6.08
N VAL A 34 -4.87 4.97 5.91
CA VAL A 34 -3.87 5.08 6.97
C VAL A 34 -3.94 6.46 7.62
N ALA A 35 -4.24 6.50 8.92
CA ALA A 35 -4.29 7.75 9.67
C ALA A 35 -2.89 8.23 10.07
N ASN A 36 -2.07 7.31 10.58
CA ASN A 36 -0.68 7.59 10.93
C ASN A 36 0.12 6.28 11.03
N THR A 37 1.43 6.43 11.14
CA THR A 37 2.37 5.32 11.28
C THR A 37 3.03 5.41 12.65
N GLU A 38 3.07 4.29 13.37
CA GLU A 38 3.73 4.17 14.66
C GLU A 38 4.84 3.13 14.56
N LYS A 39 5.98 3.42 15.21
CA LYS A 39 7.04 2.42 15.40
C LYS A 39 6.75 1.62 16.66
N THR A 40 6.86 0.31 16.57
CA THR A 40 6.71 -0.61 17.68
C THR A 40 8.01 -1.36 17.92
N ALA A 41 8.10 -2.09 19.03
CA ALA A 41 9.27 -2.93 19.32
C ALA A 41 9.52 -4.00 18.24
N GLU A 42 8.46 -4.42 17.54
CA GLU A 42 8.50 -5.49 16.55
C GLU A 42 8.50 -4.99 15.10
N GLY A 43 8.36 -3.68 14.87
CA GLY A 43 8.33 -3.12 13.54
C GLY A 43 7.48 -1.87 13.42
N VAL A 44 6.51 -1.89 12.49
CA VAL A 44 5.70 -0.73 12.15
C VAL A 44 4.22 -1.07 12.24
N ARG A 45 3.44 -0.11 12.69
CA ARG A 45 1.99 -0.24 12.79
C ARG A 45 1.32 0.94 12.10
N TRP A 46 0.35 0.67 11.24
CA TRP A 46 -0.51 1.71 10.65
C TRP A 46 -1.81 1.77 11.41
N LYS A 47 -2.20 2.96 11.82
CA LYS A 47 -3.51 3.22 12.38
C LYS A 47 -4.51 3.39 11.24
N VAL A 48 -5.64 2.68 11.31
CA VAL A 48 -6.64 2.69 10.25
C VAL A 48 -7.66 3.80 10.51
N LYS A 49 -7.94 4.60 9.47
CA LYS A 49 -8.92 5.69 9.53
C LYS A 49 -10.35 5.17 9.60
N ALA A 50 -11.22 5.91 10.30
CA ALA A 50 -12.65 5.76 10.14
C ALA A 50 -13.07 6.26 8.74
N PRO A 51 -14.10 5.70 8.11
CA PRO A 51 -14.98 4.66 8.61
C PRO A 51 -14.44 3.23 8.48
N MET A 52 -13.34 3.02 7.75
CA MET A 52 -12.81 1.68 7.50
C MET A 52 -12.50 0.93 8.80
N SER A 53 -11.89 1.60 9.78
CA SER A 53 -11.57 0.97 11.07
C SER A 53 -12.80 0.44 11.79
N ALA A 54 -13.92 1.15 11.71
CA ALA A 54 -15.19 0.73 12.33
C ALA A 54 -15.88 -0.37 11.54
N ILE A 55 -15.96 -0.22 10.21
CA ILE A 55 -16.62 -1.19 9.33
C ILE A 55 -15.93 -2.54 9.38
N THR A 56 -14.62 -2.57 9.38
CA THR A 56 -13.82 -3.81 9.38
C THR A 56 -13.47 -4.28 10.79
N GLN A 57 -13.81 -3.49 11.82
CA GLN A 57 -13.40 -3.75 13.21
C GLN A 57 -11.87 -3.97 13.31
N THR A 58 -11.12 -3.22 12.50
CA THR A 58 -9.67 -3.30 12.45
C THR A 58 -9.10 -1.92 12.71
N PRO A 59 -8.71 -1.61 13.97
CA PRO A 59 -8.21 -0.28 14.31
C PRO A 59 -6.78 -0.02 13.85
N HIS A 60 -5.99 -1.08 13.64
CA HIS A 60 -4.60 -0.96 13.19
C HIS A 60 -4.18 -2.20 12.41
N LEU A 61 -3.10 -2.03 11.64
CA LEU A 61 -2.45 -3.09 10.89
C LEU A 61 -0.98 -3.16 11.32
N ASP A 62 -0.51 -4.36 11.60
CA ASP A 62 0.91 -4.62 11.80
C ASP A 62 1.55 -4.82 10.43
N VAL A 63 2.60 -4.06 10.13
CA VAL A 63 3.11 -3.90 8.78
C VAL A 63 4.53 -4.41 8.68
N VAL A 64 4.79 -5.18 7.63
CA VAL A 64 6.12 -5.67 7.29
C VAL A 64 6.42 -5.30 5.84
N PHE A 65 7.58 -4.69 5.63
CA PHE A 65 8.10 -4.37 4.29
C PHE A 65 9.36 -5.20 4.04
N ARG A 66 9.46 -5.73 2.84
CA ARG A 66 10.64 -6.48 2.40
C ARG A 66 11.08 -5.98 1.04
N VAL A 67 12.32 -5.50 0.96
CA VAL A 67 12.92 -5.05 -0.30
C VAL A 67 13.82 -6.15 -0.82
N GLU A 68 13.59 -6.57 -2.06
CA GLU A 68 14.38 -7.61 -2.73
C GLU A 68 14.75 -7.11 -4.13
N GLY A 69 16.02 -6.71 -4.30
CA GLY A 69 16.46 -6.14 -5.57
C GLY A 69 15.66 -4.88 -5.93
N ASP A 70 14.99 -4.92 -7.07
CA ASP A 70 14.18 -3.81 -7.58
C ASP A 70 12.69 -3.98 -7.25
N SER A 71 12.36 -4.82 -6.29
CA SER A 71 11.00 -5.11 -5.87
C SER A 71 10.80 -4.86 -4.39
N VAL A 72 9.58 -4.43 -4.04
CA VAL A 72 9.16 -4.29 -2.66
C VAL A 72 7.89 -5.12 -2.46
N HIS A 73 7.86 -5.91 -1.41
CA HIS A 73 6.68 -6.63 -0.97
C HIS A 73 6.31 -6.16 0.41
N TRP A 74 5.05 -5.82 0.62
CA TRP A 74 4.60 -5.41 1.93
C TRP A 74 3.28 -6.06 2.29
N GLN A 75 3.06 -6.19 3.59
CA GLN A 75 1.87 -6.81 4.14
C GLN A 75 1.46 -6.05 5.39
N GLY A 76 0.18 -5.72 5.48
CA GLY A 76 -0.43 -5.18 6.68
C GLY A 76 -1.47 -6.17 7.18
N ARG A 77 -1.37 -6.60 8.43
CA ARG A 77 -2.27 -7.58 9.01
C ARG A 77 -2.95 -7.02 10.24
N GLY A 78 -4.27 -7.06 10.23
CA GLY A 78 -5.10 -6.71 11.35
C GLY A 78 -5.96 -7.88 11.80
N ARG A 79 -6.88 -7.59 12.72
CA ARG A 79 -7.73 -8.60 13.32
C ARG A 79 -8.67 -9.26 12.31
N HIS A 80 -9.24 -8.47 11.39
CA HIS A 80 -10.24 -8.94 10.43
C HIS A 80 -9.91 -8.60 8.99
N LEU A 81 -8.69 -8.13 8.75
CA LEU A 81 -8.29 -7.62 7.45
C LEU A 81 -6.81 -7.85 7.23
N GLU A 82 -6.45 -8.31 6.05
CA GLU A 82 -5.08 -8.36 5.57
C GLU A 82 -4.99 -7.60 4.26
N ILE A 83 -3.96 -6.78 4.13
CA ILE A 83 -3.68 -6.02 2.92
C ILE A 83 -2.28 -6.35 2.47
N GLN A 84 -2.10 -6.59 1.17
CA GLN A 84 -0.79 -6.86 0.59
C GLN A 84 -0.56 -5.94 -0.59
N GLY A 85 0.69 -5.52 -0.75
CA GLY A 85 1.08 -4.73 -1.89
C GLY A 85 2.44 -5.15 -2.43
N THR A 86 2.64 -4.89 -3.71
CA THR A 86 3.94 -5.09 -4.35
C THR A 86 4.27 -3.88 -5.21
N PHE A 87 5.57 -3.59 -5.30
CA PHE A 87 6.10 -2.61 -6.25
C PHE A 87 7.24 -3.27 -7.01
N ALA A 88 7.21 -3.15 -8.32
CA ALA A 88 8.34 -3.52 -9.19
C ALA A 88 8.81 -2.26 -9.91
N VAL A 89 10.09 -1.96 -9.78
CA VAL A 89 10.67 -0.68 -10.21
C VAL A 89 11.67 -0.95 -11.34
N ALA A 90 11.54 -0.22 -12.45
CA ALA A 90 12.42 -0.37 -13.60
C ALA A 90 12.74 1.00 -14.20
N GLU A 91 13.95 1.15 -14.73
CA GLU A 91 14.29 2.34 -15.50
C GLU A 91 13.66 2.28 -16.88
N THR A 92 13.19 3.43 -17.36
CA THR A 92 12.73 3.56 -18.74
C THR A 92 13.88 3.92 -19.65
N LEU A 93 13.67 3.78 -20.96
CA LEU A 93 14.67 4.18 -21.97
C LEU A 93 14.96 5.69 -21.91
N ALA A 94 14.04 6.49 -21.42
CA ALA A 94 14.21 7.94 -21.29
C ALA A 94 14.91 8.35 -19.98
N GLY A 95 15.34 7.40 -19.15
CA GLY A 95 16.01 7.70 -17.88
C GLY A 95 15.07 7.99 -16.72
N ALA A 96 13.77 7.87 -16.92
CA ALA A 96 12.77 7.95 -15.83
C ALA A 96 12.62 6.59 -15.16
N THR A 97 11.73 6.51 -14.19
CA THR A 97 11.47 5.27 -13.45
C THR A 97 10.01 4.87 -13.57
N GLU A 98 9.76 3.63 -13.98
CA GLU A 98 8.44 3.04 -14.03
C GLU A 98 8.20 2.19 -12.79
N VAL A 99 7.02 2.32 -12.19
CA VAL A 99 6.59 1.50 -11.05
C VAL A 99 5.36 0.72 -11.48
N ALA A 100 5.43 -0.61 -11.34
CA ALA A 100 4.26 -1.48 -11.45
C ALA A 100 3.85 -1.85 -10.03
N CYS A 101 2.60 -1.57 -9.67
CA CYS A 101 2.12 -1.80 -8.31
C CYS A 101 0.85 -2.65 -8.30
N THR A 102 0.72 -3.44 -7.24
CA THR A 102 -0.47 -4.24 -6.97
C THR A 102 -0.95 -3.96 -5.56
N LEU A 103 -2.25 -4.12 -5.37
CA LEU A 103 -2.88 -4.02 -4.06
C LEU A 103 -3.91 -5.13 -3.94
N GLU A 104 -3.81 -5.91 -2.87
CA GLU A 104 -4.77 -6.97 -2.56
C GLU A 104 -5.35 -6.74 -1.18
N VAL A 105 -6.66 -6.90 -1.06
CA VAL A 105 -7.38 -6.75 0.20
C VAL A 105 -8.11 -8.05 0.50
N LEU A 106 -7.82 -8.63 1.66
CA LEU A 106 -8.37 -9.91 2.08
C LEU A 106 -9.06 -9.76 3.44
N PRO A 107 -10.40 -9.66 3.48
CA PRO A 107 -11.12 -9.75 4.73
C PRO A 107 -10.95 -11.14 5.36
N LEU A 108 -10.82 -11.17 6.69
CA LEU A 108 -10.55 -12.38 7.44
C LEU A 108 -11.71 -12.72 8.40
N GLY A 109 -11.85 -14.00 8.72
CA GLY A 109 -12.77 -14.47 9.74
C GLY A 109 -14.23 -14.38 9.34
N ALA A 110 -15.10 -14.22 10.34
CA ALA A 110 -16.55 -14.26 10.16
C ALA A 110 -17.10 -13.10 9.31
N LEU A 111 -16.36 -11.98 9.23
CA LEU A 111 -16.78 -10.81 8.44
C LEU A 111 -16.44 -10.92 6.96
N ALA A 112 -15.64 -11.92 6.56
CA ALA A 112 -15.17 -12.04 5.19
C ALA A 112 -16.33 -12.09 4.14
N PRO A 113 -17.43 -12.83 4.34
CA PRO A 113 -18.52 -12.84 3.37
C PRO A 113 -19.20 -11.49 3.18
N VAL A 114 -19.23 -10.66 4.23
CA VAL A 114 -19.86 -9.34 4.19
C VAL A 114 -18.91 -8.30 3.60
N LEU A 115 -17.63 -8.33 3.99
CA LEU A 115 -16.64 -7.34 3.59
C LEU A 115 -16.02 -7.61 2.24
N GLY A 116 -16.04 -8.84 1.74
CA GLY A 116 -15.44 -9.21 0.46
C GLY A 116 -15.97 -8.38 -0.71
N PRO A 117 -17.28 -8.29 -0.94
CA PRO A 117 -17.84 -7.48 -2.01
C PRO A 117 -17.51 -5.98 -1.87
N LEU A 118 -17.48 -5.45 -0.64
CA LEU A 118 -17.13 -4.07 -0.38
C LEU A 118 -15.66 -3.81 -0.73
N ALA A 119 -14.76 -4.70 -0.32
CA ALA A 119 -13.35 -4.60 -0.66
C ALA A 119 -13.13 -4.67 -2.18
N ALA A 120 -13.82 -5.57 -2.87
CA ALA A 120 -13.74 -5.69 -4.33
C ALA A 120 -14.19 -4.41 -5.03
N ALA A 121 -15.20 -3.73 -4.50
CA ALA A 121 -15.71 -2.48 -5.08
C ALA A 121 -14.74 -1.31 -4.86
N GLN A 122 -13.89 -1.34 -3.84
CA GLN A 122 -13.08 -0.18 -3.44
C GLN A 122 -11.59 -0.31 -3.71
N VAL A 123 -11.07 -1.51 -3.98
CA VAL A 123 -9.63 -1.71 -4.10
C VAL A 123 -8.99 -0.88 -5.21
N SER A 124 -9.65 -0.74 -6.35
CA SER A 124 -9.13 0.08 -7.47
C SER A 124 -9.01 1.54 -7.08
N GLY A 125 -10.03 2.10 -6.42
CA GLY A 125 -10.01 3.48 -5.96
C GLY A 125 -8.92 3.73 -4.92
N GLN A 126 -8.67 2.78 -4.05
CA GLN A 126 -7.58 2.86 -3.07
C GLN A 126 -6.22 2.89 -3.75
N LEU A 127 -6.02 2.06 -4.77
CA LEU A 127 -4.78 2.04 -5.51
C LEU A 127 -4.59 3.32 -6.34
N ASP A 128 -5.65 3.81 -6.97
CA ASP A 128 -5.61 5.07 -7.73
C ASP A 128 -5.23 6.25 -6.83
N TYR A 129 -5.77 6.29 -5.63
CA TYR A 129 -5.39 7.30 -4.62
C TYR A 129 -3.90 7.21 -4.29
N PHE A 130 -3.41 6.01 -4.03
CA PHE A 130 -1.99 5.79 -3.75
C PHE A 130 -1.11 6.29 -4.88
N VAL A 131 -1.42 5.92 -6.12
CA VAL A 131 -0.63 6.32 -7.30
C VAL A 131 -0.57 7.84 -7.41
N ARG A 132 -1.70 8.51 -7.25
CA ARG A 132 -1.76 9.98 -7.33
C ARG A 132 -0.90 10.63 -6.26
N GLU A 133 -0.99 10.16 -5.02
CA GLU A 133 -0.23 10.72 -3.91
C GLU A 133 1.26 10.41 -4.02
N ALA A 134 1.62 9.20 -4.40
CA ALA A 134 3.01 8.81 -4.59
C ALA A 134 3.66 9.62 -5.72
N ARG A 135 2.96 9.81 -6.85
CA ARG A 135 3.46 10.64 -7.95
C ARG A 135 3.68 12.09 -7.51
N ALA A 136 2.76 12.64 -6.74
CA ALA A 136 2.88 14.01 -6.23
C ALA A 136 4.13 14.17 -5.33
N ARG A 137 4.38 13.20 -4.47
CA ARG A 137 5.53 13.24 -3.56
C ARG A 137 6.86 12.97 -4.25
N LEU A 138 6.84 12.18 -5.33
CA LEU A 138 8.01 11.85 -6.13
C LEU A 138 8.22 12.83 -7.30
N ALA A 139 7.38 13.83 -7.46
CA ALA A 139 7.58 14.87 -8.46
C ALA A 139 8.89 15.62 -8.22
N PRO A 140 9.63 15.98 -9.29
CA PRO A 140 10.88 16.72 -9.16
C PRO A 140 10.68 18.10 -8.58
#